data_b230031418d4b7770ce79140747f0241
#
_entry.id   b230031418d4b7770ce79140747f0241
#
_cell.length_a   1.000
_cell.length_b   1.000
_cell.length_c   1.000
_cell.angle_alpha   90.00
_cell.angle_beta   90.00
_cell.angle_gamma   90.00
#
_symmetry.space_group_name_H-M   'P 1'
#
loop_
_entity.id
_entity.type
_entity.pdbx_description
1 polymer ?
#
loop_
_entity_poly.entity_id
_entity_poly.type
_entity_poly.pdbx_seq_one_letter_code
_entity_poly.pdbx_strand_id
1 'polypeptide(L)'
;VATTKGYTTQIAVLDLLAVWMANERRRLSPERYAGLVAGIAELPERTQRSIDLNPQVSYLAERYSGNSSLFFIGRNIDYAVALEASLKLKEISYIHSEAYAAGELKHGTIALIDPGRLVVSLACYEELFDKTMSNIKEVKARGAKVLAVVNEGNRRVFAEADDVLFVP
;
A
#
# COMPACT_ATOMS: atom_id res chain seq x y z
N VAL A 1 -12.28 11.41 14.40
CA VAL A 1 -11.19 10.51 14.84
C VAL A 1 -10.96 9.49 13.75
N ALA A 2 -9.73 9.36 13.28
CA ALA A 2 -9.36 8.38 12.26
C ALA A 2 -9.65 6.95 12.76
N THR A 3 -10.40 6.17 11.97
CA THR A 3 -10.91 4.84 12.38
C THR A 3 -10.07 3.72 11.77
N THR A 4 -8.79 3.64 12.12
CA THR A 4 -7.87 2.61 11.57
C THR A 4 -8.27 1.19 11.97
N LYS A 5 -8.55 0.95 13.26
CA LYS A 5 -8.99 -0.37 13.75
C LYS A 5 -10.32 -0.80 13.12
N GLY A 6 -11.28 0.11 13.02
CA GLY A 6 -12.57 -0.17 12.39
C GLY A 6 -12.43 -0.61 10.95
N TYR A 7 -11.61 0.08 10.16
CA TYR A 7 -11.32 -0.30 8.79
C TYR A 7 -10.72 -1.72 8.69
N THR A 8 -9.66 -1.99 9.44
CA THR A 8 -8.98 -3.30 9.41
C THR A 8 -9.91 -4.45 9.81
N THR A 9 -10.73 -4.25 10.86
CA THR A 9 -11.68 -5.28 11.30
C THR A 9 -12.83 -5.50 10.31
N GLN A 10 -13.29 -4.46 9.63
CA GLN A 10 -14.29 -4.59 8.57
C GLN A 10 -13.75 -5.41 7.39
N ILE A 11 -12.52 -5.17 6.94
CA ILE A 11 -11.88 -5.95 5.89
C ILE A 11 -11.76 -7.42 6.33
N ALA A 12 -11.28 -7.69 7.54
CA ALA A 12 -11.17 -9.06 8.05
C ALA A 12 -12.52 -9.80 8.07
N VAL A 13 -13.61 -9.12 8.43
CA VAL A 13 -14.96 -9.71 8.39
C VAL A 13 -15.41 -9.98 6.96
N LEU A 14 -15.15 -9.06 6.04
CA LEU A 14 -15.48 -9.25 4.62
C LEU A 14 -14.70 -10.41 4.00
N ASP A 15 -13.43 -10.57 4.34
CA ASP A 15 -12.59 -11.70 3.90
C ASP A 15 -13.14 -13.02 4.43
N LEU A 16 -13.50 -13.09 5.72
CA LEU A 16 -14.16 -14.27 6.31
C LEU A 16 -15.45 -14.62 5.58
N LEU A 17 -16.31 -13.63 5.32
CA LEU A 17 -17.57 -13.82 4.59
C LEU A 17 -17.31 -14.30 3.16
N ALA A 18 -16.33 -13.71 2.46
CA ALA A 18 -16.00 -14.12 1.09
C ALA A 18 -15.51 -15.56 1.03
N VAL A 19 -14.61 -15.95 1.94
CA VAL A 19 -14.07 -17.33 2.02
C VAL A 19 -15.19 -18.31 2.38
N TRP A 20 -16.02 -17.98 3.36
CA TRP A 20 -17.17 -18.82 3.74
C TRP A 20 -18.14 -19.01 2.56
N MET A 21 -18.58 -17.92 1.92
CA MET A 21 -19.52 -17.99 0.78
C MET A 21 -18.94 -18.79 -0.40
N ALA A 22 -17.65 -18.62 -0.69
CA ALA A 22 -16.99 -19.34 -1.76
C ALA A 22 -16.90 -20.83 -1.47
N ASN A 23 -16.66 -21.21 -0.21
CA ASN A 23 -16.65 -22.61 0.23
C ASN A 23 -18.05 -23.23 0.14
N GLU A 24 -19.09 -22.57 0.68
CA GLU A 24 -20.48 -23.05 0.60
C GLU A 24 -20.94 -23.27 -0.86
N ARG A 25 -20.47 -22.43 -1.76
CA ARG A 25 -20.75 -22.52 -3.20
C ARG A 25 -19.83 -23.48 -3.94
N ARG A 26 -18.96 -24.21 -3.23
CA ARG A 26 -17.98 -25.16 -3.80
C ARG A 26 -17.11 -24.54 -4.89
N ARG A 27 -16.69 -23.27 -4.70
CA ARG A 27 -15.83 -22.53 -5.62
C ARG A 27 -14.34 -22.59 -5.25
N LEU A 28 -14.01 -23.21 -4.10
CA LEU A 28 -12.66 -23.41 -3.61
C LEU A 28 -12.31 -24.90 -3.58
N SER A 29 -11.08 -25.24 -3.94
CA SER A 29 -10.55 -26.55 -3.57
C SER A 29 -10.27 -26.60 -2.06
N PRO A 30 -10.23 -27.81 -1.46
CA PRO A 30 -9.92 -27.96 -0.03
C PRO A 30 -8.58 -27.28 0.35
N GLU A 31 -7.57 -27.40 -0.49
CA GLU A 31 -6.23 -26.83 -0.28
C GLU A 31 -6.30 -25.29 -0.30
N ARG A 32 -7.03 -24.72 -1.27
CA ARG A 32 -7.20 -23.27 -1.38
C ARG A 32 -7.97 -22.72 -0.19
N TYR A 33 -9.02 -23.41 0.24
CA TYR A 33 -9.78 -23.05 1.43
C TYR A 33 -8.90 -23.03 2.68
N ALA A 34 -8.16 -24.13 2.91
CA ALA A 34 -7.26 -24.25 4.05
C ALA A 34 -6.19 -23.13 4.06
N GLY A 35 -5.61 -22.84 2.91
CA GLY A 35 -4.63 -21.75 2.76
C GLY A 35 -5.19 -20.38 3.09
N LEU A 36 -6.42 -20.07 2.64
CA LEU A 36 -7.07 -18.79 2.95
C LEU A 36 -7.42 -18.66 4.44
N VAL A 37 -7.93 -19.75 5.05
CA VAL A 37 -8.22 -19.77 6.50
C VAL A 37 -6.94 -19.59 7.32
N ALA A 38 -5.86 -20.27 6.94
CA ALA A 38 -4.57 -20.12 7.60
C ALA A 38 -4.05 -18.67 7.48
N GLY A 39 -4.12 -18.07 6.29
CA GLY A 39 -3.71 -16.67 6.09
C GLY A 39 -4.51 -15.70 6.95
N ILE A 40 -5.83 -15.90 7.10
CA ILE A 40 -6.65 -15.07 7.99
C ILE A 40 -6.25 -15.28 9.47
N ALA A 41 -5.94 -16.52 9.85
CA ALA A 41 -5.51 -16.82 11.23
C ALA A 41 -4.15 -16.19 11.59
N GLU A 42 -3.29 -15.91 10.60
CA GLU A 42 -2.01 -15.24 10.79
C GLU A 42 -2.13 -13.70 10.93
N LEU A 43 -3.27 -13.09 10.59
CA LEU A 43 -3.43 -11.64 10.60
C LEU A 43 -3.05 -10.96 11.93
N PRO A 44 -3.37 -11.52 13.12
CA PRO A 44 -2.96 -10.89 14.38
C PRO A 44 -1.44 -10.77 14.51
N GLU A 45 -0.69 -11.82 14.16
CA GLU A 45 0.78 -11.80 14.22
C GLU A 45 1.36 -10.83 13.19
N ARG A 46 0.89 -10.87 11.94
CA ARG A 46 1.33 -9.94 10.90
C ARG A 46 1.01 -8.49 11.25
N THR A 47 -0.14 -8.24 11.87
CA THR A 47 -0.50 -6.91 12.38
C THR A 47 0.47 -6.45 13.46
N GLN A 48 0.83 -7.32 14.41
CA GLN A 48 1.80 -6.98 15.45
C GLN A 48 3.17 -6.65 14.84
N ARG A 49 3.65 -7.45 13.91
CA ARG A 49 4.91 -7.18 13.18
C ARG A 49 4.86 -5.84 12.44
N SER A 50 3.72 -5.48 11.85
CA SER A 50 3.54 -4.18 11.21
C SER A 50 3.58 -3.03 12.22
N ILE A 51 3.03 -3.21 13.42
CA ILE A 51 3.12 -2.22 14.51
C ILE A 51 4.57 -2.07 14.99
N ASP A 52 5.33 -3.14 15.03
CA ASP A 52 6.73 -3.13 15.42
C ASP A 52 7.65 -2.35 14.46
N LEU A 53 7.15 -2.03 13.24
CA LEU A 53 7.83 -1.13 12.31
C LEU A 53 7.76 0.36 12.72
N ASN A 54 7.06 0.69 13.81
CA ASN A 54 6.82 2.07 14.22
C ASN A 54 8.09 2.94 14.30
N PRO A 55 9.26 2.48 14.78
CA PRO A 55 10.48 3.28 14.77
C PRO A 55 10.92 3.69 13.36
N GLN A 56 10.85 2.75 12.40
CA GLN A 56 11.21 3.03 11.01
C GLN A 56 10.19 3.97 10.35
N VAL A 57 8.90 3.76 10.62
CA VAL A 57 7.83 4.63 10.11
C VAL A 57 7.98 6.05 10.68
N SER A 58 8.30 6.19 11.97
CA SER A 58 8.55 7.49 12.60
C SER A 58 9.73 8.22 11.97
N TYR A 59 10.82 7.53 11.70
CA TYR A 59 11.98 8.08 11.00
C TYR A 59 11.61 8.59 9.60
N LEU A 60 10.85 7.79 8.82
CA LEU A 60 10.40 8.18 7.49
C LEU A 60 9.42 9.36 7.55
N ALA A 61 8.51 9.38 8.52
CA ALA A 61 7.58 10.48 8.73
C ALA A 61 8.31 11.78 9.04
N GLU A 62 9.33 11.76 9.90
CA GLU A 62 10.18 12.93 10.20
C GLU A 62 10.90 13.41 8.94
N ARG A 63 11.53 12.48 8.20
CA ARG A 63 12.27 12.77 6.97
C ARG A 63 11.41 13.47 5.92
N TYR A 64 10.13 13.13 5.82
CA TYR A 64 9.19 13.64 4.83
C TYR A 64 8.21 14.69 5.38
N SER A 65 8.32 15.08 6.63
CA SER A 65 7.38 16.00 7.32
C SER A 65 7.26 17.38 6.67
N GLY A 66 8.27 17.81 5.92
CA GLY A 66 8.25 19.10 5.20
C GLY A 66 7.38 19.14 3.94
N ASN A 67 6.78 18.02 3.54
CA ASN A 67 5.93 18.00 2.36
C ASN A 67 4.53 18.53 2.68
N SER A 68 4.09 19.55 1.95
CA SER A 68 2.73 20.11 2.08
C SER A 68 1.67 19.31 1.31
N SER A 69 2.10 18.49 0.36
CA SER A 69 1.25 17.57 -0.38
C SER A 69 2.05 16.38 -0.90
N LEU A 70 1.37 15.25 -1.06
CA LEU A 70 1.99 14.03 -1.57
C LEU A 70 0.97 13.15 -2.30
N PHE A 71 1.47 12.17 -3.04
CA PHE A 71 0.64 11.22 -3.75
C PHE A 71 0.87 9.80 -3.25
N PHE A 72 -0.21 9.05 -3.19
CA PHE A 72 -0.17 7.60 -3.05
C PHE A 72 -0.47 6.95 -4.39
N ILE A 73 0.29 5.93 -4.74
CA ILE A 73 0.03 5.15 -5.96
C ILE A 73 0.04 3.66 -5.65
N GLY A 74 -0.78 2.92 -6.38
CA GLY A 74 -0.83 1.46 -6.27
C GLY A 74 -1.59 0.86 -7.45
N ARG A 75 -1.54 -0.45 -7.57
CA ARG A 75 -2.32 -1.21 -8.55
C ARG A 75 -3.21 -2.23 -7.86
N ASN A 76 -4.42 -2.44 -8.39
CA ASN A 76 -5.39 -3.40 -7.87
C ASN A 76 -5.64 -3.16 -6.36
N ILE A 77 -5.41 -4.17 -5.51
CA ILE A 77 -5.61 -4.07 -4.06
C ILE A 77 -4.73 -2.99 -3.42
N ASP A 78 -3.50 -2.82 -3.88
CA ASP A 78 -2.59 -1.75 -3.42
C ASP A 78 -3.19 -0.36 -3.67
N TYR A 79 -3.94 -0.17 -4.76
CA TYR A 79 -4.63 1.10 -4.99
C TYR A 79 -5.78 1.33 -3.99
N ALA A 80 -6.54 0.29 -3.66
CA ALA A 80 -7.59 0.40 -2.65
C ALA A 80 -7.01 0.79 -1.27
N VAL A 81 -5.87 0.21 -0.90
CA VAL A 81 -5.15 0.58 0.34
C VAL A 81 -4.55 1.99 0.24
N ALA A 82 -4.06 2.40 -0.94
CA ALA A 82 -3.56 3.76 -1.18
C ALA A 82 -4.65 4.83 -0.96
N LEU A 83 -5.90 4.56 -1.38
CA LEU A 83 -7.04 5.45 -1.13
C LEU A 83 -7.28 5.64 0.38
N GLU A 84 -7.28 4.56 1.15
CA GLU A 84 -7.43 4.62 2.59
C GLU A 84 -6.25 5.32 3.28
N ALA A 85 -5.02 5.03 2.85
CA ALA A 85 -3.82 5.69 3.38
C ALA A 85 -3.87 7.21 3.16
N SER A 86 -4.26 7.65 1.96
CA SER A 86 -4.46 9.07 1.65
C SER A 86 -5.55 9.69 2.52
N LEU A 87 -6.67 9.00 2.74
CA LEU A 87 -7.73 9.47 3.62
C LEU A 87 -7.23 9.62 5.06
N LYS A 88 -6.55 8.62 5.60
CA LYS A 88 -6.01 8.66 6.99
C LYS A 88 -4.99 9.77 7.16
N LEU A 89 -4.11 9.98 6.17
CA LEU A 89 -3.16 11.09 6.24
C LEU A 89 -3.87 12.44 6.33
N LYS A 90 -4.88 12.68 5.49
CA LYS A 90 -5.68 13.92 5.52
C LYS A 90 -6.38 14.12 6.87
N GLU A 91 -6.99 13.07 7.41
CA GLU A 91 -7.72 13.13 8.67
C GLU A 91 -6.81 13.46 9.87
N ILE A 92 -5.57 12.96 9.86
CA ILE A 92 -4.67 13.06 11.01
C ILE A 92 -3.76 14.28 10.93
N SER A 93 -3.20 14.56 9.73
CA SER A 93 -2.14 15.56 9.56
C SER A 93 -2.60 16.84 8.87
N TYR A 94 -3.77 16.83 8.23
CA TYR A 94 -4.28 17.90 7.37
C TYR A 94 -3.41 18.17 6.14
N ILE A 95 -2.41 17.31 5.87
CA ILE A 95 -1.61 17.38 4.65
C ILE A 95 -2.47 16.95 3.46
N HIS A 96 -2.45 17.75 2.40
CA HIS A 96 -3.15 17.38 1.17
C HIS A 96 -2.53 16.12 0.57
N SER A 97 -3.35 15.13 0.29
CA SER A 97 -2.89 13.92 -0.38
C SER A 97 -3.95 13.36 -1.32
N GLU A 98 -3.51 12.75 -2.39
CA GLU A 98 -4.38 12.06 -3.34
C GLU A 98 -3.82 10.66 -3.62
N ALA A 99 -4.72 9.73 -3.92
CA ALA A 99 -4.34 8.38 -4.33
C ALA A 99 -4.77 8.14 -5.77
N TYR A 100 -3.85 7.60 -6.57
CA TYR A 100 -4.08 7.29 -7.97
C TYR A 100 -3.80 5.82 -8.28
N ALA A 101 -4.63 5.26 -9.16
CA ALA A 101 -4.29 4.00 -9.79
C ALA A 101 -3.01 4.22 -10.62
N ALA A 102 -1.93 3.52 -10.26
CA ALA A 102 -0.61 3.76 -10.85
C ALA A 102 -0.61 3.61 -12.39
N GLY A 103 -1.45 2.72 -12.92
CA GLY A 103 -1.61 2.54 -14.36
C GLY A 103 -2.25 3.73 -15.09
N GLU A 104 -3.00 4.57 -14.36
CA GLU A 104 -3.75 5.70 -14.93
C GLU A 104 -2.98 7.02 -14.87
N LEU A 105 -1.80 7.05 -14.23
CA LEU A 105 -1.01 8.27 -14.08
C LEU A 105 -0.75 8.98 -15.41
N LYS A 106 -0.48 8.21 -16.48
CA LYS A 106 -0.15 8.75 -17.81
C LYS A 106 -1.31 9.50 -18.47
N HIS A 107 -2.53 9.26 -18.03
CA HIS A 107 -3.72 9.87 -18.62
C HIS A 107 -4.03 11.28 -18.10
N GLY A 108 -3.06 11.91 -17.43
CA GLY A 108 -3.15 13.32 -17.02
C GLY A 108 -2.48 13.62 -15.70
N THR A 109 -2.77 12.86 -14.65
CA THR A 109 -2.37 13.18 -13.27
C THR A 109 -0.85 13.15 -13.03
N ILE A 110 -0.09 12.47 -13.89
CA ILE A 110 1.37 12.51 -13.86
C ILE A 110 1.92 13.94 -14.08
N ALA A 111 1.14 14.84 -14.66
CA ALA A 111 1.51 16.25 -14.81
C ALA A 111 1.65 17.00 -13.48
N LEU A 112 1.03 16.47 -12.40
CA LEU A 112 1.11 17.02 -11.05
C LEU A 112 2.40 16.60 -10.32
N ILE A 113 3.20 15.72 -10.91
CA ILE A 113 4.48 15.28 -10.36
C ILE A 113 5.56 16.26 -10.79
N ASP A 114 6.07 17.01 -9.84
CA ASP A 114 7.19 17.97 -9.96
C ASP A 114 8.42 17.47 -9.20
N PRO A 115 9.60 18.04 -9.48
CA PRO A 115 10.82 17.68 -8.77
C PRO A 115 10.68 17.82 -7.24
N GLY A 116 11.03 16.76 -6.52
CA GLY A 116 10.94 16.69 -5.06
C GLY A 116 9.57 16.28 -4.50
N ARG A 117 8.53 16.17 -5.32
CA ARG A 117 7.22 15.69 -4.89
C ARG A 117 7.31 14.29 -4.29
N LEU A 118 6.79 14.11 -3.08
CA LEU A 118 6.76 12.78 -2.46
C LEU A 118 5.65 11.94 -3.10
N VAL A 119 6.03 10.74 -3.51
CA VAL A 119 5.13 9.70 -3.98
C VAL A 119 5.34 8.46 -3.11
N VAL A 120 4.30 8.04 -2.40
CA VAL A 120 4.28 6.78 -1.66
C VAL A 120 3.69 5.70 -2.58
N SER A 121 4.53 4.75 -2.97
CA SER A 121 4.11 3.66 -3.86
C SER A 121 3.88 2.38 -3.07
N LEU A 122 2.65 1.88 -3.09
CA LEU A 122 2.30 0.56 -2.58
C LEU A 122 2.56 -0.48 -3.69
N ALA A 123 3.44 -1.43 -3.42
CA ALA A 123 3.87 -2.46 -4.37
C ALA A 123 3.97 -3.83 -3.68
N CYS A 124 2.93 -4.19 -2.92
CA CYS A 124 2.81 -5.44 -2.18
C CYS A 124 2.13 -6.53 -3.01
N TYR A 125 1.32 -6.16 -4.01
CA TYR A 125 0.64 -7.12 -4.86
C TYR A 125 1.60 -7.69 -5.91
N GLU A 126 2.14 -8.89 -5.63
CA GLU A 126 3.25 -9.50 -6.37
C GLU A 126 2.96 -9.67 -7.87
N GLU A 127 1.73 -10.05 -8.24
CA GLU A 127 1.34 -10.25 -9.64
C GLU A 127 1.48 -8.99 -10.51
N LEU A 128 1.41 -7.80 -9.90
CA LEU A 128 1.54 -6.52 -10.60
C LEU A 128 2.80 -5.74 -10.21
N PHE A 129 3.69 -6.37 -9.44
CA PHE A 129 4.91 -5.71 -8.95
C PHE A 129 5.72 -5.07 -10.09
N ASP A 130 6.02 -5.78 -11.18
CA ASP A 130 6.80 -5.25 -12.30
C ASP A 130 6.11 -4.06 -13.00
N LYS A 131 4.78 -4.09 -13.06
CA LYS A 131 4.01 -2.96 -13.61
C LYS A 131 4.05 -1.75 -12.67
N THR A 132 4.01 -1.97 -11.36
CA THR A 132 4.15 -0.91 -10.36
C THR A 132 5.56 -0.33 -10.40
N MET A 133 6.60 -1.17 -10.55
CA MET A 133 7.98 -0.71 -10.75
C MET A 133 8.13 0.19 -11.98
N SER A 134 7.44 -0.14 -13.08
CA SER A 134 7.43 0.73 -14.27
C SER A 134 6.81 2.10 -13.98
N ASN A 135 5.75 2.15 -13.16
CA ASN A 135 5.15 3.43 -12.76
C ASN A 135 6.05 4.21 -11.79
N ILE A 136 6.79 3.55 -10.91
CA ILE A 136 7.81 4.19 -10.07
C ILE A 136 8.85 4.89 -10.96
N LYS A 137 9.37 4.21 -11.99
CA LYS A 137 10.31 4.81 -12.95
C LYS A 137 9.74 6.06 -13.62
N GLU A 138 8.46 6.02 -13.97
CA GLU A 138 7.79 7.15 -14.62
C GLU A 138 7.72 8.40 -13.73
N VAL A 139 7.36 8.23 -12.46
CA VAL A 139 7.32 9.36 -11.52
C VAL A 139 8.74 9.82 -11.14
N LYS A 140 9.70 8.89 -11.04
CA LYS A 140 11.12 9.22 -10.84
C LYS A 140 11.70 10.03 -11.99
N ALA A 141 11.35 9.70 -13.24
CA ALA A 141 11.78 10.46 -14.42
C ALA A 141 11.29 11.92 -14.40
N ARG A 142 10.26 12.24 -13.61
CA ARG A 142 9.78 13.60 -13.36
C ARG A 142 10.39 14.25 -12.11
N GLY A 143 11.33 13.59 -11.47
CA GLY A 143 12.02 14.10 -10.28
C GLY A 143 11.30 13.84 -8.96
N ALA A 144 10.30 12.97 -8.91
CA ALA A 144 9.65 12.57 -7.66
C ALA A 144 10.64 11.95 -6.68
N LYS A 145 10.37 12.15 -5.39
CA LYS A 145 10.93 11.34 -4.31
C LYS A 145 9.98 10.17 -4.05
N VAL A 146 10.50 8.96 -4.06
CA VAL A 146 9.67 7.76 -3.94
C VAL A 146 9.99 7.01 -2.64
N LEU A 147 8.96 6.88 -1.80
CA LEU A 147 8.91 5.91 -0.70
C LEU A 147 8.12 4.70 -1.18
N ALA A 148 8.77 3.55 -1.30
CA ALA A 148 8.09 2.33 -1.68
C ALA A 148 7.76 1.46 -0.46
N VAL A 149 6.53 0.98 -0.40
CA VAL A 149 6.06 -0.02 0.58
C VAL A 149 5.95 -1.34 -0.16
N VAL A 150 6.71 -2.35 0.29
CA VAL A 150 6.84 -3.64 -0.38
C VAL A 150 6.89 -4.78 0.64
N ASN A 151 6.58 -5.99 0.19
CA ASN A 151 6.71 -7.19 1.03
C ASN A 151 8.18 -7.44 1.43
N GLU A 152 8.40 -7.98 2.62
CA GLU A 152 9.70 -8.41 3.10
C GLU A 152 10.42 -9.30 2.08
N GLY A 153 11.72 -9.08 1.93
CA GLY A 153 12.57 -9.84 1.01
C GLY A 153 12.57 -9.33 -0.44
N ASN A 154 11.66 -8.44 -0.83
CA ASN A 154 11.65 -7.88 -2.18
C ASN A 154 12.69 -6.75 -2.32
N ARG A 155 13.90 -7.11 -2.74
CA ARG A 155 15.02 -6.17 -2.92
C ARG A 155 15.06 -5.50 -4.29
N ARG A 156 14.19 -5.89 -5.22
CA ARG A 156 14.16 -5.34 -6.59
C ARG A 156 13.79 -3.86 -6.62
N VAL A 157 13.10 -3.39 -5.58
CA VAL A 157 12.65 -2.01 -5.43
C VAL A 157 13.80 -1.00 -5.21
N PHE A 158 14.93 -1.43 -4.66
CA PHE A 158 16.07 -0.54 -4.34
C PHE A 158 16.68 0.16 -5.56
N ALA A 159 16.48 -0.38 -6.76
CA ALA A 159 16.98 0.24 -7.98
C ALA A 159 16.24 1.56 -8.31
N GLU A 160 15.03 1.74 -7.79
CA GLU A 160 14.12 2.80 -8.24
C GLU A 160 13.57 3.69 -7.11
N ALA A 161 13.51 3.22 -5.87
CA ALA A 161 12.98 3.96 -4.75
C ALA A 161 14.09 4.73 -4.00
N ASP A 162 13.75 5.89 -3.44
CA ASP A 162 14.66 6.65 -2.57
C ASP A 162 14.69 6.08 -1.15
N ASP A 163 13.54 5.62 -0.66
CA ASP A 163 13.39 4.92 0.61
C ASP A 163 12.45 3.74 0.45
N VAL A 164 12.61 2.74 1.31
CA VAL A 164 11.82 1.51 1.27
C VAL A 164 11.33 1.16 2.67
N LEU A 165 10.05 0.85 2.78
CA LEU A 165 9.43 0.25 3.96
C LEU A 165 9.04 -1.19 3.63
N PHE A 166 9.64 -2.15 4.32
CA PHE A 166 9.28 -3.55 4.19
C PHE A 166 8.14 -3.88 5.15
N VAL A 167 7.09 -4.53 4.63
CA VAL A 167 5.95 -5.01 5.42
C VAL A 167 5.88 -6.54 5.40
N PRO A 168 5.37 -7.17 6.50
CA PRO A 168 5.32 -8.64 6.63
C PRO A 168 4.34 -9.30 5.67
#